data_da6b318d60e03e9f10501b9250bff3d9
#
_entry.id   da6b318d60e03e9f10501b9250bff3d9
#
_cell.length_a   1.000
_cell.length_b   1.000
_cell.length_c   1.000
_cell.angle_alpha   90.00
_cell.angle_beta   90.00
_cell.angle_gamma   90.00
#
_symmetry.space_group_name_H-M   'P 1'
#
loop_
_entity.id
_entity.type
_entity.pdbx_description
1 polymer ?
#
loop_
_entity_poly.entity_id
_entity_poly.type
_entity_poly.pdbx_seq_one_letter_code
_entity_poly.pdbx_strand_id
1 'polypeptide(L)'
;MNREPDGSWLQERLFERRIVSCRGVLDDALAGRVSAELMTLDALGDAAVELQLDARGASLEAAWTLIDVIDLLGVPVNIVCSGRVEGAAVGVLAAGAHRSALAHARFRLTDPELEISGRASELSALLDHHRRRLDRLHERVGLSTGRPAADVAADFGSGLSLDAGEAVRYRLVDEIAGDKPVIRTIGDPRRHSAHTRRPGQNGPLGFRPDPRPRNS
;
A
#
# COMPACT_ATOMS: atom_id res chain seq x y z
N MET A 1 1.16 -7.59 35.01
CA MET A 1 0.92 -6.26 34.37
C MET A 1 1.20 -6.45 32.87
N ASN A 2 0.17 -6.94 32.13
CA ASN A 2 0.25 -7.18 30.71
C ASN A 2 0.28 -5.81 30.04
N ARG A 3 1.43 -5.41 29.50
CA ARG A 3 1.49 -4.36 28.48
C ARG A 3 0.85 -4.97 27.24
N GLU A 4 -0.30 -4.44 26.82
CA GLU A 4 -0.76 -4.65 25.46
C GLU A 4 0.37 -4.25 24.52
N PRO A 5 0.67 -5.04 23.48
CA PRO A 5 1.68 -4.64 22.53
C PRO A 5 1.20 -3.37 21.85
N ASP A 6 1.76 -2.24 22.28
CA ASP A 6 1.58 -0.94 21.69
C ASP A 6 1.81 -1.09 20.20
N GLY A 7 0.89 -0.61 19.34
CA GLY A 7 0.98 -0.78 17.88
C GLY A 7 2.28 -0.22 17.27
N SER A 8 3.12 0.41 18.09
CA SER A 8 4.40 0.98 17.72
C SER A 8 5.38 -0.05 17.16
N TRP A 9 5.45 -1.27 17.75
CA TRP A 9 6.35 -2.32 17.26
C TRP A 9 6.02 -2.78 15.83
N LEU A 10 4.73 -2.76 15.45
CA LEU A 10 4.31 -3.12 14.10
C LEU A 10 4.71 -2.03 13.11
N GLN A 11 4.53 -0.77 13.48
CA GLN A 11 5.00 0.36 12.66
C GLN A 11 6.51 0.32 12.48
N GLU A 12 7.28 0.05 13.53
CA GLU A 12 8.73 -0.11 13.46
C GLU A 12 9.13 -1.23 12.49
N ARG A 13 8.46 -2.38 12.55
CA ARG A 13 8.71 -3.50 11.62
C ARG A 13 8.34 -3.19 10.17
N LEU A 14 7.27 -2.43 9.93
CA LEU A 14 6.92 -1.96 8.60
C LEU A 14 7.97 -0.96 8.09
N PHE A 15 8.38 -0.03 8.94
CA PHE A 15 9.39 0.97 8.64
C PHE A 15 10.75 0.34 8.27
N GLU A 16 11.21 -0.67 9.02
CA GLU A 16 12.41 -1.45 8.69
C GLU A 16 12.33 -2.10 7.29
N ARG A 17 11.13 -2.40 6.82
CA ARG A 17 10.87 -2.92 5.47
C ARG A 17 10.59 -1.85 4.43
N ARG A 18 10.81 -0.59 4.78
CA ARG A 18 10.52 0.58 3.94
C ARG A 18 9.04 0.68 3.56
N ILE A 19 8.15 0.29 4.46
CA ILE A 19 6.71 0.38 4.30
C ILE A 19 6.18 1.45 5.23
N VAL A 20 5.50 2.45 4.67
CA VAL A 20 4.83 3.54 5.38
C VAL A 20 3.32 3.36 5.28
N SER A 21 2.60 3.60 6.37
CA SER A 21 1.15 3.43 6.40
C SER A 21 0.43 4.78 6.53
N CYS A 22 -0.39 5.11 5.54
CA CYS A 22 -1.29 6.26 5.52
C CYS A 22 -2.74 5.78 5.59
N ARG A 23 -3.31 5.73 6.80
CA ARG A 23 -4.67 5.20 7.03
C ARG A 23 -5.54 6.16 7.83
N GLY A 24 -6.79 6.32 7.41
CA GLY A 24 -7.79 7.15 8.09
C GLY A 24 -8.20 8.36 7.28
N VAL A 25 -8.48 9.46 7.95
CA VAL A 25 -8.70 10.77 7.31
C VAL A 25 -7.34 11.43 7.16
N LEU A 26 -7.01 11.83 5.94
CA LEU A 26 -5.75 12.51 5.65
C LEU A 26 -5.89 13.99 6.02
N ASP A 27 -5.50 14.29 7.24
CA ASP A 27 -5.36 15.64 7.79
C ASP A 27 -3.89 16.07 7.88
N ASP A 28 -3.64 17.26 8.38
CA ASP A 28 -2.29 17.82 8.50
C ASP A 28 -1.40 16.99 9.44
N ALA A 29 -1.97 16.41 10.51
CA ALA A 29 -1.21 15.60 11.45
C ALA A 29 -0.75 14.28 10.82
N LEU A 30 -1.65 13.60 10.08
CA LEU A 30 -1.33 12.38 9.36
C LEU A 30 -0.36 12.67 8.22
N ALA A 31 -0.58 13.73 7.45
CA ALA A 31 0.32 14.14 6.37
C ALA A 31 1.73 14.45 6.90
N GLY A 32 1.85 15.22 8.01
CA GLY A 32 3.13 15.52 8.63
C GLY A 32 3.89 14.27 9.10
N ARG A 33 3.20 13.32 9.72
CA ARG A 33 3.80 12.05 10.16
C ARG A 33 4.29 11.21 8.97
N VAL A 34 3.44 11.00 7.97
CA VAL A 34 3.78 10.22 6.78
C VAL A 34 4.93 10.87 6.01
N SER A 35 4.93 12.20 5.90
CA SER A 35 6.02 12.96 5.28
C SER A 35 7.35 12.73 5.98
N ALA A 36 7.37 12.79 7.32
CA ALA A 36 8.58 12.56 8.10
C ALA A 36 9.11 11.12 7.94
N GLU A 37 8.23 10.12 7.91
CA GLU A 37 8.59 8.72 7.67
C GLU A 37 9.19 8.54 6.27
N LEU A 38 8.56 9.10 5.22
CA LEU A 38 9.05 9.03 3.84
C LEU A 38 10.42 9.71 3.68
N MET A 39 10.59 10.93 4.18
CA MET A 39 11.86 11.66 4.12
C MET A 39 12.98 10.94 4.90
N THR A 40 12.65 10.30 6.03
CA THR A 40 13.62 9.52 6.79
C THR A 40 14.07 8.29 6.00
N LEU A 41 13.14 7.59 5.34
CA LEU A 41 13.49 6.43 4.50
C LEU A 41 14.32 6.83 3.27
N ASP A 42 14.04 7.99 2.67
CA ASP A 42 14.86 8.54 1.58
C ASP A 42 16.32 8.76 2.04
N ALA A 43 16.48 9.37 3.21
CA ALA A 43 17.82 9.61 3.78
C ALA A 43 18.56 8.33 4.20
N LEU A 44 17.85 7.21 4.43
CA LEU A 44 18.45 5.92 4.84
C LEU A 44 18.90 5.04 3.66
N GLY A 45 18.61 5.39 2.41
CA GLY A 45 19.09 4.66 1.24
C GLY A 45 18.18 4.72 0.02
N ASP A 46 18.70 4.21 -1.10
CA ASP A 46 18.15 4.42 -2.45
C ASP A 46 17.07 3.42 -2.88
N ALA A 47 16.68 2.48 -2.01
CA ALA A 47 15.63 1.51 -2.34
C ALA A 47 14.25 2.17 -2.35
N ALA A 48 13.36 1.67 -3.21
CA ALA A 48 11.98 2.15 -3.27
C ALA A 48 11.25 2.05 -1.91
N VAL A 49 10.36 2.98 -1.66
CA VAL A 49 9.45 2.98 -0.49
C VAL A 49 8.06 2.53 -0.93
N GLU A 50 7.41 1.69 -0.12
CA GLU A 50 6.01 1.34 -0.27
C GLU A 50 5.15 2.23 0.63
N LEU A 51 4.19 2.96 0.05
CA LEU A 51 3.16 3.69 0.78
C LEU A 51 1.83 2.94 0.72
N GLN A 52 1.39 2.38 1.84
CA GLN A 52 0.08 1.77 1.95
C GLN A 52 -0.98 2.85 2.20
N LEU A 53 -1.88 3.04 1.24
CA LEU A 53 -2.88 4.10 1.24
C LEU A 53 -4.29 3.54 1.48
N ASP A 54 -4.95 4.00 2.55
CA ASP A 54 -6.36 3.76 2.88
C ASP A 54 -6.93 5.05 3.49
N ALA A 55 -7.25 6.03 2.65
CA ALA A 55 -7.70 7.36 3.06
C ALA A 55 -9.15 7.58 2.64
N ARG A 56 -10.05 7.63 3.64
CA ARG A 56 -11.51 7.80 3.47
C ARG A 56 -11.96 9.25 3.29
N GLY A 57 -11.03 10.14 3.13
CA GLY A 57 -11.18 11.56 2.95
C GLY A 57 -9.83 12.23 3.16
N ALA A 58 -9.65 13.38 2.55
CA ALA A 58 -8.42 14.15 2.65
C ALA A 58 -8.73 15.63 2.57
N SER A 59 -8.09 16.44 3.43
CA SER A 59 -8.01 17.87 3.17
C SER A 59 -7.14 18.11 1.94
N LEU A 60 -7.46 19.13 1.16
CA LEU A 60 -6.69 19.47 -0.03
C LEU A 60 -5.25 19.86 0.34
N GLU A 61 -5.07 20.54 1.48
CA GLU A 61 -3.77 20.97 1.99
C GLU A 61 -2.89 19.78 2.39
N ALA A 62 -3.45 18.83 3.15
CA ALA A 62 -2.74 17.63 3.56
C ALA A 62 -2.35 16.74 2.36
N ALA A 63 -3.23 16.63 1.35
CA ALA A 63 -2.93 15.92 0.13
C ALA A 63 -1.76 16.55 -0.63
N TRP A 64 -1.75 17.89 -0.76
CA TRP A 64 -0.65 18.58 -1.42
C TRP A 64 0.66 18.46 -0.65
N THR A 65 0.62 18.49 0.69
CA THR A 65 1.82 18.27 1.51
C THR A 65 2.48 16.92 1.19
N LEU A 66 1.69 15.84 1.06
CA LEU A 66 2.21 14.52 0.69
C LEU A 66 2.67 14.44 -0.77
N ILE A 67 1.93 15.06 -1.70
CA ILE A 67 2.31 15.11 -3.11
C ILE A 67 3.67 15.79 -3.26
N ASP A 68 3.83 16.97 -2.65
CA ASP A 68 5.07 17.74 -2.72
C ASP A 68 6.25 16.96 -2.11
N VAL A 69 6.03 16.24 -1.00
CA VAL A 69 7.07 15.37 -0.42
C VAL A 69 7.40 14.21 -1.36
N ILE A 70 6.41 13.48 -1.90
CA ILE A 70 6.64 12.36 -2.82
C ILE A 70 7.44 12.83 -4.06
N ASP A 71 7.11 14.01 -4.59
CA ASP A 71 7.80 14.58 -5.75
C ASP A 71 9.24 15.05 -5.43
N LEU A 72 9.53 15.37 -4.16
CA LEU A 72 10.85 15.82 -3.70
C LEU A 72 11.83 14.66 -3.46
N LEU A 73 11.31 13.46 -3.13
CA LEU A 73 12.16 12.31 -2.78
C LEU A 73 13.04 11.86 -3.93
N GLY A 74 14.26 11.45 -3.62
CA GLY A 74 15.20 10.83 -4.57
C GLY A 74 14.87 9.37 -4.89
N VAL A 75 14.08 8.70 -4.03
CA VAL A 75 13.69 7.30 -4.19
C VAL A 75 12.26 7.18 -4.74
N PRO A 76 11.94 6.16 -5.56
CA PRO A 76 10.60 5.94 -6.03
C PRO A 76 9.65 5.52 -4.89
N VAL A 77 8.46 6.11 -4.84
CA VAL A 77 7.38 5.73 -3.93
C VAL A 77 6.34 4.91 -4.69
N ASN A 78 6.22 3.63 -4.33
CA ASN A 78 5.20 2.73 -4.85
C ASN A 78 3.98 2.79 -3.93
N ILE A 79 2.79 3.03 -4.48
CA ILE A 79 1.56 3.17 -3.68
C ILE A 79 0.69 1.94 -3.82
N VAL A 80 0.32 1.35 -2.68
CA VAL A 80 -0.58 0.19 -2.60
C VAL A 80 -1.88 0.62 -1.92
N CYS A 81 -2.98 0.63 -2.67
CA CYS A 81 -4.30 0.93 -2.14
C CYS A 81 -4.91 -0.30 -1.48
N SER A 82 -5.06 -0.27 -0.15
CA SER A 82 -5.52 -1.43 0.63
C SER A 82 -6.99 -1.36 1.06
N GLY A 83 -7.63 -0.20 0.94
CA GLY A 83 -8.99 0.03 1.38
C GLY A 83 -9.71 1.04 0.49
N ARG A 84 -10.00 2.23 1.02
CA ARG A 84 -10.64 3.31 0.28
C ARG A 84 -9.64 4.43 -0.01
N VAL A 85 -9.75 5.02 -1.18
CA VAL A 85 -9.03 6.25 -1.54
C VAL A 85 -10.05 7.23 -2.09
N GLU A 86 -10.31 8.29 -1.34
CA GLU A 86 -11.41 9.21 -1.62
C GLU A 86 -10.93 10.68 -1.63
N GLY A 87 -11.56 11.48 -2.46
CA GLY A 87 -11.33 12.92 -2.53
C GLY A 87 -9.90 13.29 -2.92
N ALA A 88 -9.30 14.25 -2.24
CA ALA A 88 -7.96 14.73 -2.54
C ALA A 88 -6.86 13.65 -2.38
N ALA A 89 -7.11 12.55 -1.64
CA ALA A 89 -6.18 11.43 -1.54
C ALA A 89 -5.94 10.72 -2.90
N VAL A 90 -6.85 10.87 -3.87
CA VAL A 90 -6.66 10.40 -5.25
C VAL A 90 -5.47 11.10 -5.91
N GLY A 91 -5.22 12.37 -5.56
CA GLY A 91 -4.04 13.10 -6.01
C GLY A 91 -2.73 12.54 -5.43
N VAL A 92 -2.75 12.10 -4.16
CA VAL A 92 -1.60 11.42 -3.56
C VAL A 92 -1.31 10.11 -4.30
N LEU A 93 -2.34 9.32 -4.61
CA LEU A 93 -2.18 8.11 -5.42
C LEU A 93 -1.56 8.42 -6.80
N ALA A 94 -2.00 9.52 -7.43
CA ALA A 94 -1.48 9.97 -8.72
C ALA A 94 0.00 10.43 -8.68
N ALA A 95 0.58 10.62 -7.50
CA ALA A 95 1.99 10.94 -7.31
C ALA A 95 2.90 9.71 -7.26
N GLY A 96 2.34 8.51 -7.08
CA GLY A 96 3.11 7.27 -7.00
C GLY A 96 3.83 6.90 -8.29
N ALA A 97 5.07 6.40 -8.16
CA ALA A 97 5.87 5.90 -9.28
C ALA A 97 5.28 4.60 -9.86
N HIS A 98 4.72 3.75 -9.00
CA HIS A 98 3.92 2.59 -9.35
C HIS A 98 2.70 2.53 -8.42
N ARG A 99 1.55 2.23 -8.98
CA ARG A 99 0.26 2.29 -8.28
C ARG A 99 -0.44 0.95 -8.39
N SER A 100 -0.67 0.30 -7.27
CA SER A 100 -1.40 -0.96 -7.23
C SER A 100 -2.59 -0.90 -6.26
N ALA A 101 -3.56 -1.76 -6.46
CA ALA A 101 -4.73 -1.86 -5.60
C ALA A 101 -4.97 -3.30 -5.16
N LEU A 102 -5.40 -3.52 -3.93
CA LEU A 102 -5.96 -4.80 -3.54
C LEU A 102 -7.31 -5.02 -4.23
N ALA A 103 -7.70 -6.27 -4.46
CA ALA A 103 -8.88 -6.64 -5.24
C ALA A 103 -10.21 -5.98 -4.76
N HIS A 104 -10.30 -5.64 -3.49
CA HIS A 104 -11.49 -5.02 -2.90
C HIS A 104 -11.32 -3.53 -2.59
N ALA A 105 -10.23 -2.91 -3.05
CA ALA A 105 -10.05 -1.46 -2.93
C ALA A 105 -11.17 -0.70 -3.66
N ARG A 106 -11.52 0.47 -3.12
CA ARG A 106 -12.54 1.35 -3.67
C ARG A 106 -11.99 2.75 -3.80
N PHE A 107 -12.33 3.40 -4.88
CA PHE A 107 -11.91 4.75 -5.19
C PHE A 107 -13.12 5.63 -5.37
N ARG A 108 -13.08 6.84 -4.83
CA ARG A 108 -14.14 7.82 -5.04
C ARG A 108 -13.51 9.17 -5.40
N LEU A 109 -13.75 9.57 -6.63
CA LEU A 109 -13.38 10.89 -7.12
C LEU A 109 -14.48 11.84 -6.67
N THR A 110 -14.18 12.69 -5.70
CA THR A 110 -15.11 13.70 -5.18
C THR A 110 -14.32 14.91 -4.73
N ASP A 111 -14.85 16.09 -4.97
CA ASP A 111 -14.23 17.31 -4.49
C ASP A 111 -14.21 17.31 -2.96
N PRO A 112 -13.09 17.74 -2.34
CA PRO A 112 -13.01 17.87 -0.89
C PRO A 112 -13.97 18.95 -0.40
N GLU A 113 -14.66 18.67 0.71
CA GLU A 113 -15.49 19.66 1.37
C GLU A 113 -14.65 20.84 1.86
N LEU A 114 -15.15 22.04 1.65
CA LEU A 114 -14.52 23.27 2.09
C LEU A 114 -15.44 24.02 3.06
N GLU A 115 -15.03 24.07 4.32
CA GLU A 115 -15.67 24.93 5.31
C GLU A 115 -14.84 26.20 5.46
N ILE A 116 -15.45 27.36 5.14
CA ILE A 116 -14.81 28.65 5.28
C ILE A 116 -15.69 29.61 6.06
N SER A 117 -15.08 30.38 6.94
CA SER A 117 -15.71 31.46 7.68
C SER A 117 -14.78 32.68 7.67
N GLY A 118 -15.35 33.87 7.59
CA GLY A 118 -14.58 35.10 7.58
C GLY A 118 -15.35 36.30 6.98
N ARG A 119 -14.64 37.36 6.68
CA ARG A 119 -15.22 38.55 6.03
C ARG A 119 -15.43 38.25 4.51
N ALA A 120 -16.45 38.81 3.91
CA ALA A 120 -16.78 38.58 2.51
C ALA A 120 -15.61 38.83 1.52
N SER A 121 -14.78 39.84 1.79
CA SER A 121 -13.58 40.15 0.99
C SER A 121 -12.49 39.04 1.08
N GLU A 122 -12.37 38.40 2.25
CA GLU A 122 -11.39 37.35 2.53
C GLU A 122 -11.89 36.02 1.91
N LEU A 123 -13.21 35.77 1.99
CA LEU A 123 -13.83 34.56 1.46
C LEU A 123 -13.64 34.39 -0.06
N SER A 124 -13.72 35.48 -0.84
CA SER A 124 -13.50 35.43 -2.29
C SER A 124 -12.07 34.99 -2.61
N ALA A 125 -11.07 35.56 -1.95
CA ALA A 125 -9.67 35.20 -2.17
C ALA A 125 -9.37 33.75 -1.75
N LEU A 126 -9.98 33.26 -0.65
CA LEU A 126 -9.85 31.88 -0.20
C LEU A 126 -10.49 30.91 -1.18
N LEU A 127 -11.68 31.21 -1.70
CA LEU A 127 -12.36 30.41 -2.72
C LEU A 127 -11.54 30.31 -3.99
N ASP A 128 -10.98 31.43 -4.46
CA ASP A 128 -10.15 31.44 -5.67
C ASP A 128 -8.84 30.67 -5.45
N HIS A 129 -8.27 30.73 -4.26
CA HIS A 129 -7.10 29.94 -3.91
C HIS A 129 -7.42 28.44 -3.91
N HIS A 130 -8.52 28.05 -3.25
CA HIS A 130 -8.98 26.65 -3.21
C HIS A 130 -9.24 26.09 -4.60
N ARG A 131 -9.97 26.85 -5.44
CA ARG A 131 -10.23 26.44 -6.84
C ARG A 131 -8.94 26.18 -7.60
N ARG A 132 -7.98 27.09 -7.56
CA ARG A 132 -6.69 26.89 -8.25
C ARG A 132 -5.94 25.66 -7.76
N ARG A 133 -6.02 25.33 -6.46
CA ARG A 133 -5.40 24.11 -5.94
C ARG A 133 -6.14 22.85 -6.38
N LEU A 134 -7.45 22.91 -6.44
CA LEU A 134 -8.29 21.82 -6.94
C LEU A 134 -8.04 21.57 -8.42
N ASP A 135 -7.99 22.63 -9.24
CA ASP A 135 -7.67 22.53 -10.66
C ASP A 135 -6.32 21.84 -10.90
N ARG A 136 -5.29 22.18 -10.11
CA ARG A 136 -3.98 21.49 -10.16
C ARG A 136 -4.07 20.02 -9.76
N LEU A 137 -4.94 19.69 -8.79
CA LEU A 137 -5.17 18.29 -8.40
C LEU A 137 -5.76 17.50 -9.58
N HIS A 138 -6.76 18.06 -10.25
CA HIS A 138 -7.36 17.47 -11.44
C HIS A 138 -6.36 17.34 -12.58
N GLU A 139 -5.50 18.33 -12.82
CA GLU A 139 -4.39 18.26 -13.76
C GLU A 139 -3.42 17.11 -13.40
N ARG A 140 -3.03 16.99 -12.13
CA ARG A 140 -2.15 15.92 -11.66
C ARG A 140 -2.74 14.52 -11.92
N VAL A 141 -4.01 14.32 -11.57
CA VAL A 141 -4.73 13.06 -11.85
C VAL A 141 -4.87 12.85 -13.35
N GLY A 142 -5.15 13.89 -14.11
CA GLY A 142 -5.21 13.85 -15.57
C GLY A 142 -3.90 13.39 -16.21
N LEU A 143 -2.77 13.94 -15.77
CA LEU A 143 -1.44 13.55 -16.25
C LEU A 143 -1.13 12.07 -15.94
N SER A 144 -1.44 11.60 -14.73
CA SER A 144 -1.16 10.23 -14.32
C SER A 144 -2.04 9.19 -15.01
N THR A 145 -3.28 9.58 -15.40
CA THR A 145 -4.26 8.68 -16.04
C THR A 145 -4.28 8.81 -17.57
N GLY A 146 -3.64 9.86 -18.11
CA GLY A 146 -3.69 10.22 -19.54
C GLY A 146 -5.06 10.78 -19.95
N ARG A 147 -5.84 11.35 -19.02
CA ARG A 147 -7.16 11.95 -19.28
C ARG A 147 -7.08 13.47 -19.30
N PRO A 148 -7.92 14.16 -20.08
CA PRO A 148 -8.04 15.61 -19.98
C PRO A 148 -8.44 16.05 -18.56
N ALA A 149 -7.83 17.12 -18.04
CA ALA A 149 -8.14 17.64 -16.71
C ALA A 149 -9.63 18.01 -16.54
N ALA A 150 -10.27 18.49 -17.61
CA ALA A 150 -11.70 18.81 -17.60
C ALA A 150 -12.60 17.57 -17.39
N ASP A 151 -12.23 16.41 -17.97
CA ASP A 151 -12.95 15.15 -17.75
C ASP A 151 -12.76 14.66 -16.32
N VAL A 152 -11.54 14.77 -15.77
CA VAL A 152 -11.25 14.45 -14.38
C VAL A 152 -12.06 15.36 -13.45
N ALA A 153 -12.12 16.66 -13.70
CA ALA A 153 -12.92 17.59 -12.92
C ALA A 153 -14.41 17.23 -12.94
N ALA A 154 -14.95 16.82 -14.09
CA ALA A 154 -16.34 16.35 -14.19
C ALA A 154 -16.57 15.06 -13.40
N ASP A 155 -15.61 14.12 -13.42
CA ASP A 155 -15.66 12.87 -12.65
C ASP A 155 -15.62 13.16 -11.14
N PHE A 156 -14.81 14.12 -10.67
CA PHE A 156 -14.77 14.57 -9.28
C PHE A 156 -16.09 15.25 -8.87
N GLY A 157 -16.60 16.16 -9.70
CA GLY A 157 -17.87 16.85 -9.46
C GLY A 157 -19.09 15.91 -9.43
N SER A 158 -19.05 14.79 -10.16
CA SER A 158 -20.10 13.76 -10.16
C SER A 158 -20.00 12.78 -8.99
N GLY A 159 -18.88 12.74 -8.29
CA GLY A 159 -18.61 11.77 -7.23
C GLY A 159 -18.41 10.35 -7.76
N LEU A 160 -17.69 10.21 -8.89
CA LEU A 160 -17.44 8.94 -9.55
C LEU A 160 -16.81 7.91 -8.60
N SER A 161 -17.45 6.74 -8.49
CA SER A 161 -16.94 5.63 -7.68
C SER A 161 -16.44 4.50 -8.58
N LEU A 162 -15.26 3.97 -8.27
CA LEU A 162 -14.61 2.91 -9.03
C LEU A 162 -14.23 1.74 -8.11
N ASP A 163 -14.42 0.51 -8.60
CA ASP A 163 -13.77 -0.67 -8.03
C ASP A 163 -12.33 -0.81 -8.54
N ALA A 164 -11.59 -1.82 -8.03
CA ALA A 164 -10.18 -2.02 -8.42
C ALA A 164 -10.02 -2.26 -9.93
N GLY A 165 -10.92 -3.04 -10.56
CA GLY A 165 -10.87 -3.30 -11.99
C GLY A 165 -11.22 -2.08 -12.84
N GLU A 166 -12.17 -1.28 -12.39
CA GLU A 166 -12.52 0.00 -13.00
C GLU A 166 -11.39 1.03 -12.86
N ALA A 167 -10.72 1.05 -11.72
CA ALA A 167 -9.56 1.91 -11.48
C ALA A 167 -8.38 1.58 -12.41
N VAL A 168 -8.15 0.30 -12.73
CA VAL A 168 -7.17 -0.10 -13.76
C VAL A 168 -7.60 0.40 -15.15
N ARG A 169 -8.87 0.22 -15.53
CA ARG A 169 -9.40 0.73 -16.81
C ARG A 169 -9.34 2.26 -16.92
N TYR A 170 -9.56 2.93 -15.81
CA TYR A 170 -9.42 4.38 -15.68
C TYR A 170 -7.95 4.83 -15.72
N ARG A 171 -6.99 3.91 -15.53
CA ARG A 171 -5.55 4.13 -15.34
C ARG A 171 -5.21 4.89 -14.07
N LEU A 172 -6.10 4.83 -13.07
CA LEU A 172 -5.83 5.39 -11.76
C LEU A 172 -4.81 4.53 -10.99
N VAL A 173 -4.87 3.19 -11.20
CA VAL A 173 -3.86 2.22 -10.76
C VAL A 173 -3.34 1.42 -11.95
N ASP A 174 -2.13 0.92 -11.83
CA ASP A 174 -1.42 0.22 -12.90
C ASP A 174 -1.76 -1.28 -12.89
N GLU A 175 -2.01 -1.87 -11.71
CA GLU A 175 -2.37 -3.28 -11.55
C GLU A 175 -3.20 -3.56 -10.29
N ILE A 176 -3.81 -4.75 -10.25
CA ILE A 176 -4.39 -5.31 -9.03
C ILE A 176 -3.33 -6.18 -8.35
N ALA A 177 -2.92 -5.81 -7.13
CA ALA A 177 -1.92 -6.54 -6.37
C ALA A 177 -2.45 -7.95 -6.01
N GLY A 178 -1.67 -8.98 -6.32
CA GLY A 178 -2.04 -10.36 -6.04
C GLY A 178 -2.84 -11.06 -7.13
N ASP A 179 -3.17 -10.38 -8.22
CA ASP A 179 -3.91 -10.98 -9.37
C ASP A 179 -3.00 -11.85 -10.28
N LYS A 180 -1.73 -11.96 -9.93
CA LYS A 180 -0.91 -13.05 -10.49
C LYS A 180 -1.48 -14.35 -9.93
N PRO A 181 -1.91 -15.30 -10.78
CA PRO A 181 -2.33 -16.60 -10.29
C PRO A 181 -1.13 -17.20 -9.55
N VAL A 182 -1.14 -17.09 -8.24
CA VAL A 182 -0.27 -17.90 -7.40
C VAL A 182 -0.84 -19.30 -7.55
N ILE A 183 -0.42 -20.00 -8.62
CA ILE A 183 -0.49 -21.45 -8.64
C ILE A 183 0.44 -21.88 -7.50
N ARG A 184 -0.10 -21.85 -6.29
CA ARG A 184 0.44 -22.68 -5.22
C ARG A 184 0.21 -24.09 -5.70
N THR A 185 1.19 -24.63 -6.38
CA THR A 185 1.31 -26.07 -6.55
C THR A 185 1.31 -26.56 -5.11
N ILE A 186 0.15 -27.04 -4.63
CA ILE A 186 0.04 -27.80 -3.40
C ILE A 186 1.06 -28.88 -3.61
N GLY A 187 2.17 -28.84 -2.85
CA GLY A 187 3.32 -29.71 -3.07
C GLY A 187 2.82 -31.13 -3.24
N ASP A 188 3.20 -31.76 -4.34
CA ASP A 188 2.92 -33.18 -4.60
C ASP A 188 3.33 -33.95 -3.34
N PRO A 189 2.38 -34.58 -2.60
CA PRO A 189 2.68 -35.31 -1.38
C PRO A 189 3.71 -36.42 -1.59
N ARG A 190 4.05 -36.75 -2.85
CA ARG A 190 5.06 -37.74 -3.22
C ARG A 190 6.49 -37.25 -3.14
N ARG A 191 6.77 -35.98 -2.92
CA ARG A 191 8.14 -35.48 -2.75
C ARG A 191 8.73 -35.61 -1.35
N HIS A 192 7.94 -36.10 -0.36
CA HIS A 192 8.43 -36.30 1.02
C HIS A 192 8.91 -37.72 1.32
N SER A 193 8.96 -38.64 0.34
CA SER A 193 9.44 -40.01 0.55
C SER A 193 10.76 -40.36 -0.14
N ALA A 194 11.53 -39.37 -0.57
CA ALA A 194 12.91 -39.58 -1.05
C ALA A 194 13.92 -39.31 0.07
N HIS A 195 13.74 -39.93 1.23
CA HIS A 195 14.83 -40.11 2.16
C HIS A 195 15.62 -41.33 1.71
N THR A 196 16.72 -41.08 1.08
CA THR A 196 17.88 -41.90 0.81
C THR A 196 17.98 -43.15 1.67
N ARG A 197 17.57 -44.30 1.12
CA ARG A 197 18.15 -45.58 1.53
C ARG A 197 19.56 -45.64 0.96
N ARG A 198 20.56 -45.62 1.80
CA ARG A 198 21.92 -46.02 1.44
C ARG A 198 21.87 -47.52 1.07
N PRO A 199 22.42 -47.96 -0.05
CA PRO A 199 22.59 -49.36 -0.34
C PRO A 199 23.85 -49.87 0.37
N GLY A 200 23.72 -51.00 1.03
CA GLY A 200 24.89 -51.79 1.43
C GLY A 200 24.99 -52.03 2.93
N GLN A 201 24.37 -53.11 3.39
CA GLN A 201 24.96 -54.12 4.29
C GLN A 201 23.94 -55.23 4.49
N ASN A 202 23.93 -56.20 3.53
CA ASN A 202 23.41 -57.52 3.79
C ASN A 202 24.56 -58.34 4.38
N GLY A 203 24.49 -58.61 5.69
CA GLY A 203 25.26 -59.66 6.36
C GLY A 203 24.27 -60.66 6.90
N PRO A 204 24.53 -61.98 6.77
CA PRO A 204 23.55 -63.01 7.09
C PRO A 204 23.45 -63.20 8.62
N LEU A 205 22.21 -63.32 9.07
CA LEU A 205 21.86 -63.70 10.41
C LEU A 205 22.31 -65.14 10.70
N GLY A 206 23.46 -65.30 11.37
CA GLY A 206 23.87 -66.55 11.98
C GLY A 206 23.09 -66.83 13.26
N PHE A 207 22.22 -67.80 13.21
CA PHE A 207 21.55 -68.42 14.35
C PHE A 207 22.59 -69.20 15.18
N ARG A 208 22.79 -68.85 16.44
CA ARG A 208 23.52 -69.70 17.43
C ARG A 208 22.54 -70.07 18.54
N PRO A 209 22.38 -71.37 18.83
CA PRO A 209 21.56 -71.82 19.97
C PRO A 209 22.32 -71.67 21.29
N ASP A 210 21.55 -71.37 22.32
CA ASP A 210 21.86 -71.19 23.76
C ASP A 210 22.29 -72.53 24.40
N PRO A 211 23.40 -72.62 25.16
CA PRO A 211 23.64 -73.74 26.04
C PRO A 211 23.21 -73.38 27.49
N ARG A 212 22.25 -74.12 27.99
CA ARG A 212 21.81 -74.06 29.40
C ARG A 212 22.91 -74.48 30.33
N PRO A 213 23.01 -73.91 31.56
CA PRO A 213 23.90 -74.41 32.58
C PRO A 213 23.25 -75.59 33.29
N ARG A 214 24.04 -76.67 33.52
CA ARG A 214 23.76 -77.71 34.49
C ARG A 214 24.37 -77.41 35.79
N ASN A 215 23.57 -77.65 36.86
CA ASN A 215 23.91 -77.69 38.30
C ASN A 215 25.17 -78.46 38.64
N SER A 216 25.90 -77.94 39.56
CA SER A 216 26.25 -78.57 40.83
C SER A 216 26.76 -77.49 41.77
#